data_f436845106223bdd3af36680e9894715
#
_entry.id   f436845106223bdd3af36680e9894715
#
_cell.length_a   1.000
_cell.length_b   1.000
_cell.length_c   1.000
_cell.angle_alpha   90.00
_cell.angle_beta   90.00
_cell.angle_gamma   90.00
#
_symmetry.space_group_name_H-M   'P 1'
#
loop_
_entity.id
_entity.type
_entity.pdbx_description
1 polymer ?
#
loop_
_entity_poly.entity_id
_entity_poly.type
_entity_poly.pdbx_seq_one_letter_code
_entity_poly.pdbx_strand_id
1 'polypeptide(L)'
;MKVNLIFEKVGDVNSDYPYLCVYKEGEREPFMEISVSKERKIEFVFYSRADNFSLSSEEFYGIYGRAEVFLPQALENEDSL
;
A
#
# COMPACT_ATOMS: atom_id res chain seq x y z
N MET A 1 12.93 14.07 -9.16
CA MET A 1 13.62 12.82 -8.77
C MET A 1 12.69 11.62 -8.95
N LYS A 2 13.25 10.51 -9.37
CA LYS A 2 12.46 9.33 -9.67
C LYS A 2 12.24 8.50 -8.40
N VAL A 3 11.00 8.11 -8.16
CA VAL A 3 10.65 7.22 -7.05
C VAL A 3 10.72 5.78 -7.53
N ASN A 4 11.56 4.97 -6.88
CA ASN A 4 11.82 3.58 -7.28
C ASN A 4 11.06 2.62 -6.37
N LEU A 5 9.75 2.72 -6.39
CA LEU A 5 8.88 1.85 -5.62
C LEU A 5 7.98 1.06 -6.55
N ILE A 6 7.65 -0.15 -6.13
CA ILE A 6 6.75 -1.04 -6.87
C ILE A 6 5.51 -1.25 -6.02
N PHE A 7 4.34 -1.10 -6.65
CA PHE A 7 3.04 -1.28 -5.98
C PHE A 7 2.33 -2.46 -6.63
N GLU A 8 1.92 -3.42 -5.82
CA GLU A 8 1.24 -4.62 -6.31
C GLU A 8 -0.12 -4.72 -5.62
N LYS A 9 -1.17 -4.73 -6.43
CA LYS A 9 -2.53 -4.89 -5.90
C LYS A 9 -2.79 -6.36 -5.60
N VAL A 10 -3.22 -6.64 -4.38
CA VAL A 10 -3.51 -8.00 -3.93
C VAL A 10 -4.96 -8.08 -3.50
N GLY A 11 -5.68 -9.03 -4.07
CA GLY A 11 -7.03 -9.35 -3.63
C GLY A 11 -6.99 -10.55 -2.70
N ASP A 12 -7.72 -10.50 -1.60
CA ASP A 12 -7.78 -11.58 -0.62
C ASP A 12 -9.25 -11.89 -0.34
N VAL A 13 -9.63 -13.14 -0.54
CA VAL A 13 -11.02 -13.57 -0.32
C VAL A 13 -11.46 -13.42 1.13
N ASN A 14 -10.50 -13.32 2.05
CA ASN A 14 -10.79 -13.16 3.47
C ASN A 14 -10.80 -11.70 3.92
N SER A 15 -10.57 -10.78 2.99
CA SER A 15 -10.57 -9.34 3.26
C SER A 15 -11.71 -8.66 2.54
N ASP A 16 -12.29 -7.65 3.18
CA ASP A 16 -13.39 -6.88 2.58
C ASP A 16 -12.90 -6.05 1.40
N TYR A 17 -11.62 -5.68 1.38
CA TYR A 17 -11.04 -4.83 0.36
C TYR A 17 -9.71 -5.40 -0.11
N PRO A 18 -9.32 -5.08 -1.36
CA PRO A 18 -7.96 -5.38 -1.78
C PRO A 18 -6.97 -4.47 -1.05
N TYR A 19 -5.70 -4.78 -1.14
CA TYR A 19 -4.65 -3.94 -0.57
C TYR A 19 -3.48 -3.84 -1.54
N LEU A 20 -2.58 -2.88 -1.29
CA LEU A 20 -1.38 -2.70 -2.10
C LEU A 20 -0.17 -3.10 -1.27
N CYS A 21 0.64 -3.99 -1.82
CA CYS A 21 1.96 -4.27 -1.27
C CYS A 21 2.97 -3.32 -1.90
N VAL A 22 3.84 -2.76 -1.10
CA VAL A 22 4.84 -1.78 -1.55
C VAL A 22 6.22 -2.38 -1.38
N TYR A 23 6.99 -2.37 -2.46
CA TYR A 23 8.34 -2.95 -2.52
C TYR A 23 9.34 -1.87 -2.86
N LYS A 24 10.55 -1.98 -2.33
CA LYS A 24 11.69 -1.27 -2.90
C LYS A 24 12.12 -2.00 -4.15
N GLU A 25 12.56 -1.24 -5.16
CA GLU A 25 13.06 -1.83 -6.39
C GLU A 25 14.17 -2.84 -6.09
N GLY A 26 14.07 -4.01 -6.67
CA GLY A 26 15.06 -5.07 -6.48
C GLY A 26 14.82 -5.97 -5.28
N GLU A 27 13.87 -5.65 -4.41
CA GLU A 27 13.57 -6.49 -3.25
C GLU A 27 12.41 -7.42 -3.55
N ARG A 28 12.47 -8.62 -3.01
CA ARG A 28 11.47 -9.66 -3.26
C ARG A 28 10.27 -9.56 -2.33
N GLU A 29 10.46 -8.97 -1.16
CA GLU A 29 9.40 -8.89 -0.17
C GLU A 29 8.98 -7.44 0.05
N PRO A 30 7.69 -7.21 0.26
CA PRO A 30 7.24 -5.85 0.51
C PRO A 30 7.69 -5.39 1.90
N PHE A 31 7.88 -4.09 2.06
CA PHE A 31 8.21 -3.53 3.37
C PHE A 31 6.97 -2.95 4.06
N MET A 32 5.90 -2.75 3.32
CA MET A 32 4.65 -2.24 3.89
C MET A 32 3.49 -2.59 2.98
N GLU A 33 2.29 -2.38 3.48
CA GLU A 33 1.09 -2.45 2.67
C GLU A 33 0.23 -1.21 2.91
N ILE A 34 -0.55 -0.86 1.89
CA ILE A 34 -1.58 0.17 1.98
C ILE A 34 -2.91 -0.58 1.98
N SER A 35 -3.64 -0.49 3.07
CA SER A 35 -4.90 -1.24 3.22
C SER A 35 -6.04 -0.31 3.59
N VAL A 36 -7.26 -0.86 3.58
CA VAL A 36 -8.46 -0.10 3.92
C VAL A 36 -9.06 -0.72 5.17
N SER A 37 -9.29 0.11 6.18
CA SER A 37 -9.86 -0.32 7.44
C SER A 37 -11.37 -0.55 7.33
N LYS A 38 -11.96 -1.12 8.37
CA LYS A 38 -13.41 -1.31 8.45
C LYS A 38 -14.17 0.00 8.43
N GLU A 39 -13.51 1.08 8.87
CA GLU A 39 -14.08 2.42 8.83
C GLU A 39 -13.94 3.09 7.47
N ARG A 40 -13.47 2.35 6.45
CA ARG A 40 -13.31 2.82 5.07
C ARG A 40 -12.23 3.90 4.95
N LYS A 41 -11.18 3.75 5.75
CA LYS A 41 -10.04 4.67 5.76
C LYS A 41 -8.76 3.96 5.39
N ILE A 42 -7.80 4.70 4.83
CA ILE A 42 -6.49 4.16 4.51
C ILE A 42 -5.72 3.87 5.80
N GLU A 43 -5.03 2.71 5.79
CA GLU A 43 -4.07 2.35 6.81
C GLU A 43 -2.74 2.03 6.15
N PHE A 44 -1.66 2.50 6.74
CA PHE A 44 -0.30 2.19 6.30
C PHE A 44 0.27 1.18 7.29
N VAL A 45 0.48 -0.05 6.84
CA VAL A 45 0.96 -1.12 7.71
C VAL A 45 2.41 -1.40 7.35
N PHE A 46 3.32 -1.17 8.28
CA PHE A 46 4.75 -1.41 8.08
C PHE A 46 5.10 -2.77 8.65
N TYR A 47 5.77 -3.59 7.84
CA TYR A 47 6.14 -4.93 8.26
C TYR A 47 7.36 -4.88 9.16
N SER A 48 7.40 -5.81 10.11
CA SER A 48 8.50 -5.90 11.06
C SER A 48 9.81 -6.24 10.35
N ARG A 49 10.89 -5.55 10.75
CA ARG A 49 12.22 -5.75 10.16
C ARG A 49 13.26 -5.82 11.27
N ALA A 50 14.31 -6.59 10.99
CA ALA A 50 15.42 -6.73 11.94
C ALA A 50 16.39 -5.55 11.89
N ASP A 51 16.43 -4.81 10.78
CA ASP A 51 17.35 -3.70 10.54
C ASP A 51 16.59 -2.39 10.40
N ASN A 52 17.34 -1.31 10.44
CA ASN A 52 16.75 0.01 10.21
C ASN A 52 16.26 0.14 8.79
N PHE A 53 15.17 0.88 8.63
CA PHE A 53 14.56 1.12 7.34
C PHE A 53 14.26 2.60 7.20
N SER A 54 14.57 3.17 6.04
CA SER A 54 14.30 4.58 5.79
C SER A 54 13.64 4.79 4.45
N LEU A 55 12.83 5.83 4.39
CA LEU A 55 12.22 6.31 3.16
C LEU A 55 12.60 7.77 2.98
N SER A 56 12.89 8.15 1.75
CA SER A 56 13.05 9.57 1.43
C SER A 56 11.68 10.25 1.49
N SER A 57 11.68 11.58 1.57
CA SER A 57 10.42 12.32 1.53
C SER A 57 9.69 12.10 0.21
N GLU A 58 10.42 11.98 -0.89
CA GLU A 58 9.81 11.72 -2.20
C GLU A 58 9.15 10.36 -2.24
N GLU A 59 9.80 9.34 -1.66
CA GLU A 59 9.20 8.02 -1.57
C GLU A 59 7.94 8.03 -0.71
N PHE A 60 7.99 8.74 0.41
CA PHE A 60 6.83 8.85 1.29
C PHE A 60 5.66 9.54 0.58
N TYR A 61 5.93 10.65 -0.11
CA TYR A 61 4.88 11.33 -0.87
C TYR A 61 4.33 10.46 -1.97
N GLY A 62 5.17 9.66 -2.61
CA GLY A 62 4.72 8.73 -3.65
C GLY A 62 3.76 7.69 -3.07
N ILE A 63 4.08 7.17 -1.90
CA ILE A 63 3.21 6.19 -1.22
C ILE A 63 1.89 6.84 -0.84
N TYR A 64 1.93 8.02 -0.25
CA TYR A 64 0.72 8.73 0.17
C TYR A 64 -0.17 9.06 -1.03
N GLY A 65 0.44 9.57 -2.10
CA GLY A 65 -0.31 9.89 -3.31
C GLY A 65 -0.96 8.66 -3.92
N ARG A 66 -0.26 7.53 -3.92
CA ARG A 66 -0.82 6.28 -4.43
C ARG A 66 -2.00 5.82 -3.57
N ALA A 67 -1.89 5.99 -2.25
CA ALA A 67 -2.96 5.63 -1.33
C ALA A 67 -4.22 6.45 -1.60
N GLU A 68 -4.06 7.74 -1.89
CA GLU A 68 -5.22 8.60 -2.18
C GLU A 68 -5.96 8.16 -3.44
N VAL A 69 -5.24 7.69 -4.45
CA VAL A 69 -5.86 7.17 -5.67
C VAL A 69 -6.48 5.80 -5.43
N PHE A 70 -5.82 4.98 -4.62
CA PHE A 70 -6.25 3.61 -4.36
C PHE A 70 -7.56 3.54 -3.57
N LEU A 71 -7.75 4.44 -2.59
CA LEU A 71 -8.89 4.34 -1.69
C LEU A 71 -10.24 4.32 -2.42
N PRO A 72 -10.55 5.27 -3.31
CA PRO A 72 -11.85 5.22 -4.00
C PRO A 72 -11.99 3.96 -4.87
N GLN A 73 -10.91 3.46 -5.46
CA GLN A 73 -10.95 2.24 -6.25
C GLN A 73 -11.30 1.03 -5.39
N ALA A 74 -10.71 0.94 -4.20
CA ALA A 74 -10.99 -0.16 -3.28
C ALA A 74 -12.43 -0.12 -2.79
N LEU A 75 -12.92 1.07 -2.45
CA LEU A 75 -14.29 1.24 -1.99
C LEU A 75 -15.31 0.94 -3.10
N GLU A 76 -14.97 1.30 -4.34
CA GLU A 76 -15.82 1.00 -5.48
C GLU A 76 -15.97 -0.50 -5.69
N ASN A 77 -14.89 -1.27 -5.47
CA ASN A 77 -14.96 -2.73 -5.57
C ASN A 77 -15.95 -3.30 -4.57
N GLU A 78 -16.00 -2.76 -3.36
CA GLU A 78 -16.98 -3.19 -2.36
C GLU A 78 -18.40 -2.86 -2.81
N ASP A 79 -18.59 -1.63 -3.28
CA ASP A 79 -19.93 -1.14 -3.65
C ASP A 79 -20.49 -1.87 -4.87
N SER A 80 -19.64 -2.49 -5.68
CA SER A 80 -20.09 -3.21 -6.87
C SER A 80 -20.46 -4.68 -6.60
N LEU A 81 -20.31 -5.12 -5.36
CA LEU A 81 -20.72 -6.47 -4.96
C LEU A 81 -22.21 -6.49 -4.50
#